data_0cfca540db9a0c0c41af07986e1e414f
#
_entry.id   0cfca540db9a0c0c41af07986e1e414f
#
_cell.length_a   1.000
_cell.length_b   1.000
_cell.length_c   1.000
_cell.angle_alpha   90.00
_cell.angle_beta   90.00
_cell.angle_gamma   90.00
#
_symmetry.space_group_name_H-M   'P 1'
#
loop_
_entity.id
_entity.type
_entity.pdbx_description
1 polymer ?
#
loop_
_entity_poly.entity_id
_entity_poly.type
_entity_poly.pdbx_seq_one_letter_code
_entity_poly.pdbx_strand_id
1 'polypeptide(L)'
;MSPDLQPAALSGREAAPPFPTRLAATPRDLLPPYLDAVRQGLLMIDGSGTVVAANAPAQALLAAMTVTLRPNAPAPPLLRVLRAEAGPARRALLLALRRSLGQRQPAVFEFRREDHTVQAELRPVAGDRWVVTLEDVSTRKAIEARADAMARLDPLTGLPNRLLLRERLAEALARLRRNGEACALLLVDLDRFKPVNDTLGHPVGDALLEKVADRLRSTVRPTDTVARIGGDEFVILQAGIRDAAGTQALARRIVDLIGRTYMVEGHLLTIGASVGVALAPEDGTDADRLLKNADLALYRAKLDGRGTYRFFEPEMDARMQARRKLELDMRQALARREFQLHYQPQLQLESGRLIGCEALIRWKHPERGLVSPLDFIPLAEEIGLIVPIGEWVVRQACRDAMTWPAAMSVAVNVSPAQFKNDRLVETIISALATSGLPARRLEVEITEGVLLQENERTLQTLHRLRELGVRVSMDDFGTGYSSLSYLRSFPFDKIKIDRSFVKDLAGKPDGEAIIRAIAGLGKSLGMTTVAEGVETAEQMQRIRLEGCTDVQGYLISRPVPAEELARVFAGYPQA
;
A
#
# COMPACT_ATOMS: atom_id res chain seq x y z
N MET A 1 27.46 56.27 27.99
CA MET A 1 28.25 57.31 27.28
C MET A 1 27.77 57.23 25.81
N SER A 2 26.88 58.17 25.51
CA SER A 2 26.49 58.50 24.10
C SER A 2 27.65 59.27 23.46
N PRO A 3 27.67 59.37 22.08
CA PRO A 3 27.09 60.54 21.52
C PRO A 3 26.22 60.32 20.27
N ASP A 4 25.20 61.10 20.22
CA ASP A 4 24.51 61.83 19.19
C ASP A 4 25.05 61.79 17.77
N LEU A 5 24.17 61.50 16.79
CA LEU A 5 24.25 61.99 15.41
C LEU A 5 22.86 62.44 14.99
N GLN A 6 22.75 63.74 14.86
CA GLN A 6 21.61 64.51 14.31
C GLN A 6 21.39 64.20 12.82
N PRO A 7 20.17 64.29 12.27
CA PRO A 7 19.89 64.16 10.83
C PRO A 7 20.12 65.52 10.14
N ALA A 8 20.95 65.46 9.08
CA ALA A 8 21.13 66.59 8.14
C ALA A 8 19.89 66.74 7.25
N ALA A 9 19.31 67.88 7.31
CA ALA A 9 18.24 68.33 6.42
C ALA A 9 18.82 68.61 5.01
N LEU A 10 18.37 67.89 4.01
CA LEU A 10 18.54 68.23 2.60
C LEU A 10 17.23 68.83 2.08
N SER A 11 17.18 70.15 2.15
CA SER A 11 16.28 70.99 1.36
C SER A 11 16.84 71.13 -0.05
N GLY A 12 16.15 70.58 -1.03
CA GLY A 12 16.47 70.72 -2.43
C GLY A 12 15.32 70.23 -3.29
N ARG A 13 14.23 70.99 -3.35
CA ARG A 13 13.23 70.85 -4.39
C ARG A 13 13.82 71.37 -5.70
N GLU A 14 14.40 70.52 -6.53
CA GLU A 14 14.56 70.79 -7.94
C GLU A 14 13.23 70.54 -8.64
N ALA A 15 12.68 71.59 -9.22
CA ALA A 15 11.50 71.59 -10.04
C ALA A 15 11.79 70.79 -11.33
N ALA A 16 10.93 69.81 -11.60
CA ALA A 16 10.94 69.10 -12.87
C ALA A 16 10.84 70.09 -14.05
N PRO A 17 11.60 69.93 -15.12
CA PRO A 17 11.54 70.83 -16.27
C PRO A 17 10.15 70.78 -16.94
N PRO A 18 9.63 71.92 -17.46
CA PRO A 18 8.32 71.94 -18.12
C PRO A 18 8.38 71.14 -19.43
N PHE A 19 7.36 70.35 -19.66
CA PHE A 19 7.16 69.66 -20.93
C PHE A 19 7.08 70.61 -22.09
N PRO A 20 7.77 70.40 -23.21
CA PRO A 20 7.74 71.24 -24.35
C PRO A 20 6.36 71.24 -25.03
N THR A 21 5.72 72.40 -25.07
CA THR A 21 4.49 72.66 -25.84
C THR A 21 4.91 73.07 -27.24
N ARG A 22 5.14 72.14 -28.17
CA ARG A 22 4.92 72.30 -29.63
C ARG A 22 5.13 71.03 -30.39
N LEU A 23 4.17 70.65 -31.18
CA LEU A 23 4.02 69.45 -31.97
C LEU A 23 4.47 69.67 -33.40
N ALA A 24 5.21 68.67 -33.87
CA ALA A 24 5.07 67.87 -35.09
C ALA A 24 6.12 66.80 -35.05
N ALA A 25 5.96 65.89 -34.11
CA ALA A 25 6.93 64.78 -33.97
C ALA A 25 6.26 63.48 -34.44
N THR A 26 7.00 62.68 -35.18
CA THR A 26 6.61 61.33 -35.52
C THR A 26 6.34 60.50 -34.23
N PRO A 27 5.57 59.43 -34.27
CA PRO A 27 5.24 58.65 -33.08
C PRO A 27 6.45 58.16 -32.23
N ARG A 28 7.66 58.28 -32.77
CA ARG A 28 8.92 57.94 -32.10
C ARG A 28 9.40 59.01 -31.12
N ASP A 29 9.03 60.26 -31.32
CA ASP A 29 9.60 61.41 -30.58
C ASP A 29 8.81 61.75 -29.32
N LEU A 30 7.70 61.05 -29.03
CA LEU A 30 6.84 61.34 -27.91
C LEU A 30 7.23 60.64 -26.60
N LEU A 31 8.02 59.60 -26.66
CA LEU A 31 8.61 58.94 -25.49
C LEU A 31 10.09 59.28 -25.41
N PRO A 32 10.59 59.79 -24.29
CA PRO A 32 12.01 60.03 -24.12
C PRO A 32 12.87 58.79 -24.34
N PRO A 33 14.05 58.87 -24.99
CA PRO A 33 14.90 57.71 -25.32
C PRO A 33 15.29 56.84 -24.12
N TYR A 34 15.32 57.37 -22.90
CA TYR A 34 15.60 56.59 -21.69
C TYR A 34 14.51 55.60 -21.35
N LEU A 35 13.28 55.73 -21.87
CA LEU A 35 12.24 54.72 -21.70
C LEU A 35 12.42 53.45 -22.53
N ASP A 36 13.33 53.48 -23.50
CA ASP A 36 13.74 52.25 -24.22
C ASP A 36 14.62 51.33 -23.35
N ALA A 37 15.22 51.88 -22.28
CA ALA A 37 15.99 51.12 -21.31
C ALA A 37 15.09 50.38 -20.26
N VAL A 38 13.81 50.72 -20.21
CA VAL A 38 12.84 50.06 -19.33
C VAL A 38 12.49 48.72 -19.95
N ARG A 39 12.59 47.62 -19.17
CA ARG A 39 12.29 46.26 -19.65
C ARG A 39 10.84 46.06 -20.05
N GLN A 40 9.91 46.82 -19.50
CA GLN A 40 8.48 46.73 -19.81
C GLN A 40 8.15 47.46 -21.10
N GLY A 41 7.26 46.90 -21.90
CA GLY A 41 6.69 47.58 -23.06
C GLY A 41 5.76 48.74 -22.61
N LEU A 42 6.03 49.94 -23.09
CA LEU A 42 5.21 51.13 -22.81
C LEU A 42 4.56 51.63 -24.10
N LEU A 43 3.22 51.75 -24.07
CA LEU A 43 2.44 52.45 -25.11
C LEU A 43 1.80 53.68 -24.52
N MET A 44 1.80 54.75 -25.27
CA MET A 44 0.97 55.93 -25.00
C MET A 44 -0.22 55.93 -25.95
N ILE A 45 -1.41 56.08 -25.43
CA ILE A 45 -2.65 56.21 -26.20
C ILE A 45 -3.36 57.54 -25.89
N ASP A 46 -4.12 58.04 -26.86
CA ASP A 46 -5.01 59.17 -26.67
C ASP A 46 -6.38 58.74 -26.14
N GLY A 47 -7.26 59.72 -25.86
CA GLY A 47 -8.61 59.47 -25.35
C GLY A 47 -9.54 58.71 -26.29
N SER A 48 -9.19 58.62 -27.56
CA SER A 48 -9.88 57.74 -28.54
C SER A 48 -9.40 56.29 -28.47
N GLY A 49 -8.33 56.00 -27.69
CA GLY A 49 -7.68 54.68 -27.63
C GLY A 49 -6.71 54.41 -28.78
N THR A 50 -6.24 55.48 -29.46
CA THR A 50 -5.26 55.34 -30.57
C THR A 50 -3.84 55.39 -30.02
N VAL A 51 -2.97 54.49 -30.47
CA VAL A 51 -1.57 54.43 -30.04
C VAL A 51 -0.79 55.59 -30.64
N VAL A 52 -0.29 56.50 -29.81
CA VAL A 52 0.47 57.69 -30.21
C VAL A 52 1.98 57.50 -30.07
N ALA A 53 2.43 56.64 -29.18
CA ALA A 53 3.84 56.32 -29.03
C ALA A 53 4.06 54.93 -28.42
N ALA A 54 5.24 54.36 -28.71
CA ALA A 54 5.65 53.04 -28.17
C ALA A 54 7.16 53.03 -27.95
N ASN A 55 7.63 52.48 -26.81
CA ASN A 55 9.04 52.26 -26.59
C ASN A 55 9.53 51.00 -27.34
N ALA A 56 10.84 50.80 -27.42
CA ALA A 56 11.44 49.68 -28.13
C ALA A 56 10.96 48.30 -27.59
N PRO A 57 10.90 48.06 -26.27
CA PRO A 57 10.35 46.78 -25.74
C PRO A 57 8.88 46.54 -26.14
N ALA A 58 8.01 47.58 -26.16
CA ALA A 58 6.63 47.42 -26.62
C ALA A 58 6.56 47.03 -28.11
N GLN A 59 7.41 47.69 -28.93
CA GLN A 59 7.47 47.35 -30.36
C GLN A 59 7.96 45.93 -30.59
N ALA A 60 9.00 45.50 -29.86
CA ALA A 60 9.53 44.13 -29.91
C ALA A 60 8.48 43.10 -29.51
N LEU A 61 7.80 43.32 -28.40
CA LEU A 61 6.76 42.39 -27.89
C LEU A 61 5.58 42.32 -28.88
N LEU A 62 5.13 43.45 -29.42
CA LEU A 62 4.07 43.47 -30.43
C LEU A 62 4.49 42.81 -31.74
N ALA A 63 5.75 42.98 -32.16
CA ALA A 63 6.29 42.30 -33.36
C ALA A 63 6.34 40.80 -33.17
N ALA A 64 6.76 40.30 -32.00
CA ALA A 64 6.74 38.89 -31.64
C ALA A 64 5.33 38.28 -31.73
N MET A 65 4.30 39.09 -31.47
CA MET A 65 2.88 38.74 -31.60
C MET A 65 2.29 39.04 -32.98
N THR A 66 3.11 39.20 -34.03
CA THR A 66 2.70 39.53 -35.40
C THR A 66 1.92 40.86 -35.52
N VAL A 67 2.15 41.80 -34.60
CA VAL A 67 1.59 43.16 -34.63
C VAL A 67 2.69 44.15 -34.99
N THR A 68 2.68 44.66 -36.21
CA THR A 68 3.65 45.67 -36.64
C THR A 68 3.07 47.09 -36.51
N LEU A 69 3.72 47.92 -35.71
CA LEU A 69 3.49 49.37 -35.68
C LEU A 69 4.35 49.99 -36.77
N ARG A 70 3.76 50.42 -37.91
CA ARG A 70 4.54 51.04 -39.00
C ARG A 70 4.76 52.54 -38.69
N PRO A 71 6.01 53.02 -38.83
CA PRO A 71 6.25 54.45 -38.81
C PRO A 71 5.47 55.10 -39.97
N ASN A 72 4.85 56.25 -39.77
CA ASN A 72 4.09 57.01 -40.76
C ASN A 72 2.74 56.38 -41.24
N ALA A 73 2.24 55.29 -40.66
CA ALA A 73 0.88 54.86 -40.86
C ALA A 73 -0.07 55.55 -39.86
N PRO A 74 -1.38 55.75 -40.20
CA PRO A 74 -2.34 56.26 -39.22
C PRO A 74 -2.30 55.35 -38.00
N ALA A 75 -2.13 55.96 -36.82
CA ALA A 75 -1.96 55.25 -35.54
C ALA A 75 -3.09 54.24 -35.31
N PRO A 76 -2.78 52.99 -35.09
CA PRO A 76 -3.81 51.96 -34.93
C PRO A 76 -4.53 52.10 -33.60
N PRO A 77 -5.86 51.89 -33.56
CA PRO A 77 -6.56 51.77 -32.29
C PRO A 77 -5.95 50.68 -31.40
N LEU A 78 -5.78 50.93 -30.13
CA LEU A 78 -5.28 49.92 -29.15
C LEU A 78 -6.01 48.57 -29.30
N LEU A 79 -7.28 48.61 -29.61
CA LEU A 79 -8.12 47.45 -29.90
C LEU A 79 -7.65 46.61 -31.13
N ARG A 80 -6.95 47.24 -32.09
CA ARG A 80 -6.31 46.50 -33.19
C ARG A 80 -4.99 45.88 -32.79
N VAL A 81 -4.29 46.56 -31.89
CA VAL A 81 -3.02 46.09 -31.33
C VAL A 81 -3.25 44.90 -30.39
N LEU A 82 -4.26 44.99 -29.55
CA LEU A 82 -4.65 43.98 -28.59
C LEU A 82 -5.67 42.98 -29.17
N ARG A 83 -5.67 42.73 -30.48
CA ARG A 83 -6.58 41.77 -31.12
C ARG A 83 -6.37 40.35 -30.56
N ALA A 84 -6.96 40.13 -29.40
CA ALA A 84 -7.05 38.83 -28.75
C ALA A 84 -7.98 37.89 -29.53
N GLU A 85 -7.87 36.60 -29.27
CA GLU A 85 -8.67 35.51 -29.81
C GLU A 85 -10.17 35.85 -29.88
N ALA A 86 -10.88 35.30 -30.86
CA ALA A 86 -12.32 35.47 -31.00
C ALA A 86 -13.04 34.70 -29.87
N GLY A 87 -13.95 35.36 -29.15
CA GLY A 87 -14.75 34.67 -28.15
C GLY A 87 -15.19 35.56 -26.96
N PRO A 88 -15.71 34.96 -25.88
CA PRO A 88 -16.19 35.69 -24.70
C PRO A 88 -15.11 36.53 -24.02
N ALA A 89 -13.86 36.11 -24.02
CA ALA A 89 -12.71 36.82 -23.48
C ALA A 89 -12.51 38.16 -24.19
N ARG A 90 -12.68 38.25 -25.51
CA ARG A 90 -12.61 39.47 -26.30
C ARG A 90 -13.71 40.49 -25.92
N ARG A 91 -14.93 40.03 -25.67
CA ARG A 91 -16.04 40.91 -25.26
C ARG A 91 -15.78 41.50 -23.86
N ALA A 92 -15.28 40.70 -22.92
CA ALA A 92 -14.92 41.15 -21.57
C ALA A 92 -13.79 42.19 -21.63
N LEU A 93 -12.76 41.97 -22.42
CA LEU A 93 -11.64 42.90 -22.65
C LEU A 93 -12.13 44.21 -23.24
N LEU A 94 -12.99 44.18 -24.26
CA LEU A 94 -13.58 45.38 -24.91
C LEU A 94 -14.42 46.20 -23.93
N LEU A 95 -15.22 45.54 -23.09
CA LEU A 95 -16.05 46.17 -22.09
C LEU A 95 -15.19 46.81 -20.98
N ALA A 96 -14.15 46.11 -20.51
CA ALA A 96 -13.22 46.62 -19.51
C ALA A 96 -12.46 47.87 -20.02
N LEU A 97 -11.95 47.83 -21.26
CA LEU A 97 -11.29 48.94 -21.92
C LEU A 97 -12.21 50.16 -22.08
N ARG A 98 -13.43 49.96 -22.61
CA ARG A 98 -14.42 51.04 -22.76
C ARG A 98 -14.80 51.68 -21.41
N ARG A 99 -14.98 50.85 -20.37
CA ARG A 99 -15.29 51.32 -19.03
C ARG A 99 -14.13 52.15 -18.45
N SER A 100 -12.89 51.62 -18.56
CA SER A 100 -11.69 52.29 -18.08
C SER A 100 -11.50 53.62 -18.77
N LEU A 101 -11.52 53.67 -20.11
CA LEU A 101 -11.38 54.91 -20.88
C LEU A 101 -12.50 55.92 -20.56
N GLY A 102 -13.76 55.48 -20.46
CA GLY A 102 -14.90 56.38 -20.18
C GLY A 102 -14.96 56.91 -18.75
N GLN A 103 -14.47 56.14 -17.77
CA GLN A 103 -14.50 56.51 -16.34
C GLN A 103 -13.15 57.04 -15.82
N ARG A 104 -12.12 57.12 -16.67
CA ARG A 104 -10.73 57.47 -16.30
C ARG A 104 -10.18 56.69 -15.10
N GLN A 105 -10.49 55.39 -15.02
CA GLN A 105 -10.00 54.52 -13.97
C GLN A 105 -8.93 53.59 -14.53
N PRO A 106 -7.89 53.27 -13.74
CA PRO A 106 -6.89 52.27 -14.14
C PRO A 106 -7.54 50.91 -14.33
N ALA A 107 -7.03 50.13 -15.28
CA ALA A 107 -7.47 48.75 -15.51
C ALA A 107 -6.28 47.86 -15.81
N VAL A 108 -6.38 46.63 -15.32
CA VAL A 108 -5.42 45.55 -15.64
C VAL A 108 -6.20 44.43 -16.32
N PHE A 109 -5.67 43.93 -17.39
CA PHE A 109 -6.24 42.79 -18.12
C PHE A 109 -5.15 41.94 -18.73
N GLU A 110 -5.44 40.65 -18.89
CA GLU A 110 -4.56 39.70 -19.57
C GLU A 110 -5.19 39.28 -20.90
N PHE A 111 -4.36 39.08 -21.89
CA PHE A 111 -4.78 38.50 -23.16
C PHE A 111 -3.72 37.57 -23.69
N ARG A 112 -4.16 36.52 -24.42
CA ARG A 112 -3.26 35.55 -25.05
C ARG A 112 -3.29 35.75 -26.56
N ARG A 113 -2.11 35.67 -27.15
CA ARG A 113 -1.94 35.68 -28.59
C ARG A 113 -0.78 34.78 -28.98
N GLU A 114 -1.06 33.79 -29.85
CA GLU A 114 -0.08 32.72 -30.17
C GLU A 114 0.44 32.09 -28.87
N ASP A 115 1.74 32.03 -28.69
CA ASP A 115 2.37 31.45 -27.51
C ASP A 115 2.64 32.46 -26.38
N HIS A 116 2.24 33.73 -26.58
CA HIS A 116 2.45 34.79 -25.61
C HIS A 116 1.18 35.12 -24.78
N THR A 117 1.35 35.17 -23.46
CA THR A 117 0.35 35.70 -22.53
C THR A 117 0.88 37.05 -22.06
N VAL A 118 0.14 38.13 -22.39
CA VAL A 118 0.54 39.49 -22.08
C VAL A 118 -0.41 40.08 -21.06
N GLN A 119 0.16 40.61 -20.00
CA GLN A 119 -0.56 41.45 -19.03
C GLN A 119 -0.43 42.90 -19.49
N ALA A 120 -1.58 43.60 -19.63
CA ALA A 120 -1.63 45.01 -19.96
C ALA A 120 -2.27 45.79 -18.81
N GLU A 121 -1.60 46.86 -18.40
CA GLU A 121 -2.13 47.77 -17.38
C GLU A 121 -2.29 49.14 -18.00
N LEU A 122 -3.52 49.70 -17.95
CA LEU A 122 -3.87 51.04 -18.38
C LEU A 122 -3.89 51.98 -17.19
N ARG A 123 -3.16 53.09 -17.31
CA ARG A 123 -3.20 54.16 -16.31
C ARG A 123 -3.45 55.54 -16.98
N PRO A 124 -4.38 56.36 -16.49
CA PRO A 124 -4.57 57.72 -17.01
C PRO A 124 -3.39 58.61 -16.62
N VAL A 125 -3.00 59.49 -17.54
CA VAL A 125 -1.97 60.52 -17.33
C VAL A 125 -2.60 61.91 -17.52
N ALA A 126 -1.83 62.95 -17.28
CA ALA A 126 -2.29 64.32 -17.45
C ALA A 126 -2.75 64.59 -18.91
N GLY A 127 -3.84 65.37 -19.07
CA GLY A 127 -4.51 65.57 -20.35
C GLY A 127 -5.39 64.39 -20.73
N ASP A 128 -5.70 64.25 -22.01
CA ASP A 128 -6.52 63.16 -22.55
C ASP A 128 -5.64 61.98 -23.06
N ARG A 129 -4.71 61.55 -22.19
CA ARG A 129 -3.73 60.52 -22.54
C ARG A 129 -3.70 59.40 -21.50
N TRP A 130 -3.22 58.25 -21.96
CA TRP A 130 -3.08 57.03 -21.15
C TRP A 130 -1.72 56.39 -21.42
N VAL A 131 -1.16 55.78 -20.39
CA VAL A 131 -0.02 54.88 -20.52
C VAL A 131 -0.54 53.43 -20.37
N VAL A 132 -0.16 52.59 -21.32
CA VAL A 132 -0.39 51.14 -21.29
C VAL A 132 0.94 50.48 -21.08
N THR A 133 1.10 49.79 -19.98
CA THR A 133 2.26 48.93 -19.72
C THR A 133 1.97 47.53 -20.25
N LEU A 134 2.85 46.96 -21.03
CA LEU A 134 2.76 45.58 -21.54
C LEU A 134 3.87 44.74 -20.94
N GLU A 135 3.53 43.62 -20.39
CA GLU A 135 4.47 42.68 -19.83
C GLU A 135 4.15 41.24 -20.34
N ASP A 136 5.15 40.58 -20.92
CA ASP A 136 5.01 39.15 -21.25
C ASP A 136 5.12 38.34 -19.98
N VAL A 137 4.02 37.72 -19.60
CA VAL A 137 3.91 36.86 -18.40
C VAL A 137 3.87 35.36 -18.74
N SER A 138 4.17 34.99 -19.98
CA SER A 138 4.11 33.61 -20.46
C SER A 138 4.96 32.67 -19.61
N THR A 139 6.20 33.04 -19.36
CA THR A 139 7.13 32.23 -18.54
C THR A 139 6.64 32.13 -17.10
N ARG A 140 6.18 33.24 -16.51
CA ARG A 140 5.62 33.25 -15.15
C ARG A 140 4.39 32.34 -15.05
N LYS A 141 3.45 32.47 -15.99
CA LYS A 141 2.24 31.64 -16.05
C LYS A 141 2.55 30.15 -16.28
N ALA A 142 3.54 29.84 -17.11
CA ALA A 142 3.99 28.46 -17.31
C ALA A 142 4.60 27.85 -16.04
N ILE A 143 5.40 28.66 -15.30
CA ILE A 143 5.97 28.24 -14.01
C ILE A 143 4.86 28.06 -12.97
N GLU A 144 3.93 29.01 -12.86
CA GLU A 144 2.77 28.89 -11.95
C GLU A 144 1.92 27.66 -12.27
N ALA A 145 1.59 27.43 -13.53
CA ALA A 145 0.84 26.25 -13.97
C ALA A 145 1.60 24.94 -13.71
N ARG A 146 2.92 24.96 -13.91
CA ARG A 146 3.77 23.80 -13.62
C ARG A 146 3.88 23.54 -12.12
N ALA A 147 4.00 24.58 -11.31
CA ALA A 147 4.00 24.48 -9.85
C ALA A 147 2.65 23.96 -9.34
N ASP A 148 1.54 24.41 -9.90
CA ASP A 148 0.19 23.96 -9.54
C ASP A 148 -0.01 22.47 -9.92
N ALA A 149 0.46 22.08 -11.11
CA ALA A 149 0.45 20.68 -11.54
C ALA A 149 1.34 19.80 -10.63
N MET A 150 2.55 20.25 -10.29
CA MET A 150 3.43 19.53 -9.35
C MET A 150 2.85 19.46 -7.94
N ALA A 151 2.08 20.44 -7.51
CA ALA A 151 1.41 20.42 -6.22
C ALA A 151 0.22 19.46 -6.15
N ARG A 152 -0.40 19.11 -7.29
CA ARG A 152 -1.66 18.36 -7.35
C ARG A 152 -1.56 16.97 -8.01
N LEU A 153 -0.51 16.70 -8.76
CA LEU A 153 -0.30 15.43 -9.44
C LEU A 153 0.86 14.65 -8.83
N ASP A 154 0.79 13.33 -8.94
CA ASP A 154 1.90 12.44 -8.64
C ASP A 154 2.95 12.52 -9.77
N PRO A 155 4.22 12.82 -9.48
CA PRO A 155 5.22 13.09 -10.51
C PRO A 155 5.59 11.87 -11.35
N LEU A 156 5.41 10.64 -10.83
CA LEU A 156 5.72 9.41 -11.55
C LEU A 156 4.58 9.03 -12.50
N THR A 157 3.36 8.94 -11.99
CA THR A 157 2.22 8.38 -12.73
C THR A 157 1.35 9.43 -13.43
N GLY A 158 1.54 10.72 -13.11
CA GLY A 158 0.68 11.80 -13.60
C GLY A 158 -0.78 11.71 -13.13
N LEU A 159 -1.08 10.86 -12.16
CA LEU A 159 -2.39 10.78 -11.52
C LEU A 159 -2.56 11.90 -10.49
N PRO A 160 -3.79 12.28 -10.15
CA PRO A 160 -4.08 13.04 -8.94
C PRO A 160 -3.33 12.52 -7.72
N ASN A 161 -2.69 13.44 -6.98
CA ASN A 161 -2.06 13.09 -5.72
C ASN A 161 -3.06 13.18 -4.55
N ARG A 162 -2.58 12.98 -3.32
CA ARG A 162 -3.41 13.03 -2.11
C ARG A 162 -4.17 14.35 -1.95
N LEU A 163 -3.57 15.49 -2.34
CA LEU A 163 -4.20 16.80 -2.22
C LEU A 163 -5.40 16.91 -3.17
N LEU A 164 -5.20 16.62 -4.45
CA LEU A 164 -6.28 16.70 -5.46
C LEU A 164 -7.37 15.66 -5.19
N LEU A 165 -7.01 14.47 -4.71
CA LEU A 165 -7.99 13.47 -4.27
C LEU A 165 -8.91 14.02 -3.17
N ARG A 166 -8.35 14.69 -2.15
CA ARG A 166 -9.14 15.29 -1.06
C ARG A 166 -10.08 16.36 -1.55
N GLU A 167 -9.63 17.20 -2.47
CA GLU A 167 -10.48 18.23 -3.11
C GLU A 167 -11.66 17.56 -3.84
N ARG A 168 -11.39 16.55 -4.68
CA ARG A 168 -12.43 15.82 -5.42
C ARG A 168 -13.42 15.09 -4.52
N LEU A 169 -12.92 14.49 -3.44
CA LEU A 169 -13.76 13.82 -2.44
C LEU A 169 -14.65 14.83 -1.72
N ALA A 170 -14.12 15.99 -1.34
CA ALA A 170 -14.91 17.07 -0.74
C ALA A 170 -16.02 17.58 -1.69
N GLU A 171 -15.72 17.70 -3.00
CA GLU A 171 -16.71 18.03 -4.03
C GLU A 171 -17.81 16.96 -4.16
N ALA A 172 -17.44 15.66 -4.15
CA ALA A 172 -18.39 14.56 -4.21
C ALA A 172 -19.31 14.54 -2.97
N LEU A 173 -18.75 14.71 -1.77
CA LEU A 173 -19.51 14.81 -0.52
C LEU A 173 -20.41 16.06 -0.46
N ALA A 174 -20.00 17.16 -1.09
CA ALA A 174 -20.86 18.32 -1.22
C ALA A 174 -22.04 18.07 -2.18
N ARG A 175 -21.85 17.28 -3.24
CA ARG A 175 -22.94 16.81 -4.13
C ARG A 175 -23.88 15.85 -3.40
N LEU A 176 -23.33 14.90 -2.61
CA LEU A 176 -24.14 14.03 -1.77
C LEU A 176 -25.08 14.82 -0.84
N ARG A 177 -24.55 15.86 -0.17
CA ARG A 177 -25.35 16.72 0.74
C ARG A 177 -26.41 17.55 0.03
N ARG A 178 -26.17 17.96 -1.21
CA ARG A 178 -27.11 18.84 -1.96
C ARG A 178 -28.22 18.10 -2.68
N ASN A 179 -27.91 16.98 -3.30
CA ASN A 179 -28.80 16.28 -4.22
C ASN A 179 -28.88 14.76 -3.97
N GLY A 180 -28.26 14.26 -2.89
CA GLY A 180 -28.28 12.84 -2.54
C GLY A 180 -27.41 11.95 -3.45
N GLU A 181 -26.50 12.53 -4.23
CA GLU A 181 -25.64 11.79 -5.15
C GLU A 181 -24.57 11.01 -4.37
N ALA A 182 -24.79 9.70 -4.22
CA ALA A 182 -23.88 8.82 -3.49
C ALA A 182 -22.52 8.65 -4.22
N CYS A 183 -21.48 8.32 -3.46
CA CYS A 183 -20.15 8.02 -4.00
C CYS A 183 -19.51 6.86 -3.26
N ALA A 184 -18.52 6.22 -3.90
CA ALA A 184 -17.71 5.17 -3.30
C ALA A 184 -16.23 5.54 -3.34
N LEU A 185 -15.51 5.13 -2.30
CA LEU A 185 -14.06 5.25 -2.20
C LEU A 185 -13.46 3.84 -2.18
N LEU A 186 -12.59 3.56 -3.14
CA LEU A 186 -11.89 2.28 -3.25
C LEU A 186 -10.39 2.53 -3.00
N LEU A 187 -9.84 2.01 -1.92
CA LEU A 187 -8.40 1.95 -1.69
C LEU A 187 -7.84 0.69 -2.32
N VAL A 188 -6.80 0.83 -3.11
CA VAL A 188 -6.14 -0.26 -3.85
C VAL A 188 -4.67 -0.30 -3.45
N ASP A 189 -4.19 -1.45 -3.04
CA ASP A 189 -2.80 -1.71 -2.66
C ASP A 189 -2.27 -2.87 -3.51
N LEU A 190 -1.05 -2.73 -4.02
CA LEU A 190 -0.44 -3.73 -4.89
C LEU A 190 0.22 -4.84 -4.07
N ASP A 191 -0.34 -6.03 -4.16
CA ASP A 191 0.17 -7.19 -3.43
C ASP A 191 1.58 -7.58 -3.91
N ARG A 192 2.51 -7.73 -2.95
CA ARG A 192 3.88 -8.15 -3.21
C ARG A 192 4.69 -7.20 -4.12
N PHE A 193 4.38 -5.91 -4.15
CA PHE A 193 5.14 -4.93 -4.91
C PHE A 193 6.59 -4.76 -4.39
N LYS A 194 6.78 -4.78 -3.06
CA LYS A 194 8.10 -4.67 -2.45
C LYS A 194 9.11 -5.70 -2.97
N PRO A 195 8.81 -7.02 -3.05
CA PRO A 195 9.69 -8.01 -3.68
C PRO A 195 10.13 -7.66 -5.11
N VAL A 196 9.30 -6.98 -5.90
CA VAL A 196 9.69 -6.54 -7.25
C VAL A 196 10.82 -5.51 -7.15
N ASN A 197 10.69 -4.51 -6.27
CA ASN A 197 11.75 -3.53 -6.03
C ASN A 197 13.01 -4.17 -5.47
N ASP A 198 12.88 -5.08 -4.51
CA ASP A 198 14.01 -5.72 -3.84
C ASP A 198 14.81 -6.64 -4.81
N THR A 199 14.14 -7.23 -5.83
CA THR A 199 14.74 -8.17 -6.78
C THR A 199 15.22 -7.49 -8.07
N LEU A 200 14.44 -6.57 -8.63
CA LEU A 200 14.67 -5.98 -9.96
C LEU A 200 15.06 -4.50 -9.91
N GLY A 201 15.03 -3.90 -8.72
CA GLY A 201 15.37 -2.50 -8.52
C GLY A 201 14.20 -1.53 -8.72
N HIS A 202 14.36 -0.32 -8.16
CA HIS A 202 13.35 0.74 -8.21
C HIS A 202 12.93 1.17 -9.63
N PRO A 203 13.82 1.25 -10.65
CA PRO A 203 13.41 1.64 -12.00
C PRO A 203 12.33 0.71 -12.59
N VAL A 204 12.47 -0.60 -12.41
CA VAL A 204 11.46 -1.58 -12.87
C VAL A 204 10.16 -1.43 -12.08
N GLY A 205 10.25 -1.18 -10.77
CA GLY A 205 9.09 -0.90 -9.93
C GLY A 205 8.35 0.37 -10.35
N ASP A 206 9.07 1.44 -10.67
CA ASP A 206 8.50 2.70 -11.15
C ASP A 206 7.77 2.51 -12.50
N ALA A 207 8.39 1.83 -13.46
CA ALA A 207 7.76 1.50 -14.74
C ALA A 207 6.53 0.58 -14.59
N LEU A 208 6.53 -0.30 -13.58
CA LEU A 208 5.35 -1.10 -13.23
C LEU A 208 4.23 -0.23 -12.69
N LEU A 209 4.53 0.73 -11.80
CA LEU A 209 3.53 1.67 -11.24
C LEU A 209 2.89 2.54 -12.32
N GLU A 210 3.64 2.98 -13.32
CA GLU A 210 3.09 3.70 -14.49
C GLU A 210 2.09 2.83 -15.27
N LYS A 211 2.44 1.57 -15.55
CA LYS A 211 1.54 0.63 -16.23
C LYS A 211 0.29 0.30 -15.41
N VAL A 212 0.41 0.20 -14.09
CA VAL A 212 -0.73 0.04 -13.18
C VAL A 212 -1.64 1.26 -13.25
N ALA A 213 -1.08 2.47 -13.20
CA ALA A 213 -1.81 3.71 -13.30
C ALA A 213 -2.62 3.79 -14.61
N ASP A 214 -2.01 3.41 -15.74
CA ASP A 214 -2.69 3.40 -17.04
C ASP A 214 -3.83 2.37 -17.08
N ARG A 215 -3.62 1.17 -16.52
CA ARG A 215 -4.69 0.17 -16.40
C ARG A 215 -5.85 0.66 -15.54
N LEU A 216 -5.57 1.28 -14.40
CA LEU A 216 -6.60 1.84 -13.52
C LEU A 216 -7.36 2.96 -14.22
N ARG A 217 -6.63 3.90 -14.87
CA ARG A 217 -7.23 5.01 -15.63
C ARG A 217 -8.16 4.52 -16.74
N SER A 218 -7.79 3.45 -17.46
CA SER A 218 -8.62 2.86 -18.52
C SER A 218 -9.85 2.10 -18.00
N THR A 219 -9.88 1.78 -16.70
CA THR A 219 -10.93 0.96 -16.08
C THR A 219 -12.10 1.79 -15.55
N VAL A 220 -11.88 3.07 -15.26
CA VAL A 220 -12.87 3.96 -14.65
C VAL A 220 -13.54 4.87 -15.69
N ARG A 221 -14.64 5.50 -15.31
CA ARG A 221 -15.35 6.49 -16.13
C ARG A 221 -14.65 7.85 -16.06
N PRO A 222 -14.85 8.75 -17.06
CA PRO A 222 -14.30 10.11 -17.00
C PRO A 222 -14.76 10.95 -15.77
N THR A 223 -15.90 10.58 -15.18
CA THR A 223 -16.42 11.20 -13.95
C THR A 223 -15.74 10.72 -12.68
N ASP A 224 -15.08 9.56 -12.74
CA ASP A 224 -14.40 8.97 -11.61
C ASP A 224 -12.98 9.55 -11.50
N THR A 225 -12.39 9.50 -10.33
CA THR A 225 -11.03 9.97 -10.11
C THR A 225 -10.16 8.79 -9.67
N VAL A 226 -9.06 8.58 -10.39
CA VAL A 226 -7.97 7.68 -9.94
C VAL A 226 -6.86 8.55 -9.40
N ALA A 227 -6.37 8.24 -8.21
CA ALA A 227 -5.29 8.95 -7.55
C ALA A 227 -4.20 7.98 -7.06
N ARG A 228 -2.96 8.44 -6.94
CA ARG A 228 -1.89 7.76 -6.23
C ARG A 228 -1.53 8.55 -4.99
N ILE A 229 -1.59 7.90 -3.81
CA ILE A 229 -1.37 8.59 -2.52
C ILE A 229 0.02 8.36 -1.93
N GLY A 230 0.77 7.43 -2.48
CA GLY A 230 2.18 7.15 -2.15
C GLY A 230 2.52 5.67 -2.34
N GLY A 231 3.79 5.34 -2.54
CA GLY A 231 4.26 3.96 -2.68
C GLY A 231 3.47 3.17 -3.73
N ASP A 232 2.89 2.06 -3.31
CA ASP A 232 2.05 1.14 -4.07
C ASP A 232 0.53 1.33 -3.83
N GLU A 233 0.15 2.45 -3.20
CA GLU A 233 -1.24 2.76 -2.85
C GLU A 233 -1.93 3.67 -3.86
N PHE A 234 -3.04 3.20 -4.41
CA PHE A 234 -3.93 3.96 -5.30
C PHE A 234 -5.31 4.13 -4.66
N VAL A 235 -6.01 5.17 -5.07
CA VAL A 235 -7.38 5.43 -4.62
C VAL A 235 -8.26 5.74 -5.82
N ILE A 236 -9.45 5.15 -5.84
CA ILE A 236 -10.46 5.46 -6.83
C ILE A 236 -11.67 6.06 -6.13
N LEU A 237 -12.05 7.25 -6.54
CA LEU A 237 -13.30 7.89 -6.17
C LEU A 237 -14.31 7.69 -7.29
N GLN A 238 -15.30 6.87 -7.05
CA GLN A 238 -16.42 6.62 -7.96
C GLN A 238 -17.56 7.58 -7.60
N ALA A 239 -17.85 8.52 -8.48
CA ALA A 239 -18.89 9.51 -8.27
C ALA A 239 -20.24 9.05 -8.84
N GLY A 240 -21.35 9.47 -8.19
CA GLY A 240 -22.69 9.24 -8.72
C GLY A 240 -23.06 7.76 -8.82
N ILE A 241 -22.78 6.98 -7.79
CA ILE A 241 -23.17 5.59 -7.72
C ILE A 241 -24.70 5.46 -7.50
N ARG A 242 -25.31 4.47 -8.12
CA ARG A 242 -26.74 4.17 -7.96
C ARG A 242 -26.98 3.10 -6.89
N ASP A 243 -26.06 2.15 -6.82
CA ASP A 243 -26.13 1.00 -5.92
C ASP A 243 -24.72 0.44 -5.65
N ALA A 244 -24.59 -0.40 -4.64
CA ALA A 244 -23.34 -1.06 -4.29
C ALA A 244 -22.89 -2.09 -5.35
N ALA A 245 -23.81 -2.63 -6.16
CA ALA A 245 -23.49 -3.66 -7.15
C ALA A 245 -22.57 -3.10 -8.26
N GLY A 246 -22.79 -1.85 -8.68
CA GLY A 246 -21.91 -1.17 -9.63
C GLY A 246 -20.49 -0.97 -9.10
N THR A 247 -20.35 -0.63 -7.83
CA THR A 247 -19.04 -0.51 -7.15
C THR A 247 -18.38 -1.87 -6.96
N GLN A 248 -19.15 -2.90 -6.62
CA GLN A 248 -18.66 -4.28 -6.52
C GLN A 248 -18.10 -4.78 -7.86
N ALA A 249 -18.81 -4.54 -8.96
CA ALA A 249 -18.35 -4.89 -10.30
C ALA A 249 -17.04 -4.17 -10.68
N LEU A 250 -16.90 -2.90 -10.28
CA LEU A 250 -15.67 -2.13 -10.46
C LEU A 250 -14.52 -2.72 -9.63
N ALA A 251 -14.73 -2.98 -8.33
CA ALA A 251 -13.73 -3.53 -7.44
C ALA A 251 -13.21 -4.90 -7.95
N ARG A 252 -14.11 -5.78 -8.36
CA ARG A 252 -13.76 -7.08 -8.96
C ARG A 252 -12.94 -6.90 -10.23
N ARG A 253 -13.35 -6.01 -11.14
CA ARG A 253 -12.64 -5.73 -12.39
C ARG A 253 -11.24 -5.18 -12.13
N ILE A 254 -11.04 -4.36 -11.08
CA ILE A 254 -9.73 -3.85 -10.69
C ILE A 254 -8.83 -5.01 -10.26
N VAL A 255 -9.29 -5.87 -9.35
CA VAL A 255 -8.53 -7.05 -8.91
C VAL A 255 -8.14 -7.93 -10.09
N ASP A 256 -9.09 -8.28 -10.95
CA ASP A 256 -8.86 -9.12 -12.13
C ASP A 256 -7.87 -8.48 -13.13
N LEU A 257 -7.97 -7.17 -13.34
CA LEU A 257 -7.16 -6.46 -14.33
C LEU A 257 -5.72 -6.26 -13.84
N ILE A 258 -5.55 -5.89 -12.57
CA ILE A 258 -4.21 -5.71 -11.98
C ILE A 258 -3.48 -7.05 -11.87
N GLY A 259 -4.21 -8.15 -11.60
CA GLY A 259 -3.66 -9.50 -11.54
C GLY A 259 -3.12 -10.06 -12.87
N ARG A 260 -3.37 -9.38 -14.01
CA ARG A 260 -2.84 -9.81 -15.31
C ARG A 260 -1.36 -9.48 -15.43
N THR A 261 -0.62 -10.35 -16.10
CA THR A 261 0.82 -10.18 -16.36
C THR A 261 1.17 -8.84 -17.00
N TYR A 262 2.28 -8.27 -16.58
CA TYR A 262 2.90 -7.07 -17.12
C TYR A 262 4.19 -7.43 -17.84
N MET A 263 4.43 -6.82 -18.98
CA MET A 263 5.75 -6.78 -19.62
C MET A 263 6.40 -5.45 -19.26
N VAL A 264 7.46 -5.48 -18.44
CA VAL A 264 8.20 -4.30 -17.97
C VAL A 264 9.68 -4.53 -18.21
N GLU A 265 10.30 -3.70 -19.04
CA GLU A 265 11.75 -3.75 -19.34
C GLU A 265 12.28 -5.17 -19.66
N GLY A 266 11.49 -5.95 -20.40
CA GLY A 266 11.84 -7.33 -20.78
C GLY A 266 11.47 -8.40 -19.73
N HIS A 267 10.96 -8.01 -18.56
CA HIS A 267 10.52 -8.93 -17.51
C HIS A 267 9.01 -9.17 -17.57
N LEU A 268 8.61 -10.42 -17.39
CA LEU A 268 7.21 -10.81 -17.20
C LEU A 268 6.90 -10.79 -15.70
N LEU A 269 6.08 -9.84 -15.26
CA LEU A 269 5.72 -9.64 -13.86
C LEU A 269 4.24 -9.92 -13.64
N THR A 270 3.93 -10.63 -12.57
CA THR A 270 2.55 -10.84 -12.11
C THR A 270 2.45 -10.36 -10.68
N ILE A 271 1.59 -9.37 -10.45
CA ILE A 271 1.28 -8.82 -9.14
C ILE A 271 -0.23 -8.91 -8.90
N GLY A 272 -0.65 -8.97 -7.64
CA GLY A 272 -2.06 -8.88 -7.26
C GLY A 272 -2.44 -7.46 -6.83
N ALA A 273 -3.71 -7.28 -6.52
CA ALA A 273 -4.19 -6.10 -5.82
C ALA A 273 -5.23 -6.49 -4.77
N SER A 274 -5.12 -5.88 -3.61
CA SER A 274 -6.15 -5.91 -2.57
C SER A 274 -6.92 -4.60 -2.58
N VAL A 275 -8.26 -4.66 -2.42
CA VAL A 275 -9.11 -3.48 -2.52
C VAL A 275 -10.03 -3.36 -1.31
N GLY A 276 -10.01 -2.19 -0.66
CA GLY A 276 -10.97 -1.84 0.40
C GLY A 276 -11.98 -0.81 -0.10
N VAL A 277 -13.25 -1.01 0.15
CA VAL A 277 -14.36 -0.20 -0.36
C VAL A 277 -15.16 0.41 0.78
N ALA A 278 -15.40 1.72 0.72
CA ALA A 278 -16.33 2.42 1.59
C ALA A 278 -17.35 3.23 0.77
N LEU A 279 -18.61 3.19 1.18
CA LEU A 279 -19.72 3.83 0.50
C LEU A 279 -20.18 5.07 1.28
N ALA A 280 -20.47 6.15 0.57
CA ALA A 280 -21.11 7.31 1.15
C ALA A 280 -22.56 7.44 0.62
N PRO A 281 -23.56 7.60 1.52
CA PRO A 281 -23.45 8.01 2.94
C PRO A 281 -23.26 6.91 3.98
N GLU A 282 -23.43 5.63 3.64
CA GLU A 282 -23.59 4.51 4.58
C GLU A 282 -22.38 4.39 5.53
N ASP A 283 -21.16 4.44 4.98
CA ASP A 283 -19.92 4.24 5.72
C ASP A 283 -19.28 5.55 6.20
N GLY A 284 -19.88 6.70 5.83
CA GLY A 284 -19.42 8.01 6.27
C GLY A 284 -19.85 9.14 5.36
N THR A 285 -19.88 10.36 5.93
CA THR A 285 -20.26 11.59 5.24
C THR A 285 -19.14 12.65 5.26
N ASP A 286 -17.96 12.28 5.77
CA ASP A 286 -16.76 13.09 5.74
C ASP A 286 -15.57 12.28 5.17
N ALA A 287 -14.58 13.01 4.66
CA ALA A 287 -13.46 12.42 3.92
C ALA A 287 -12.57 11.52 4.79
N ASP A 288 -12.28 11.93 6.02
CA ASP A 288 -11.35 11.20 6.88
C ASP A 288 -11.98 9.88 7.36
N ARG A 289 -13.28 9.89 7.64
CA ARG A 289 -14.02 8.67 8.01
C ARG A 289 -14.11 7.68 6.86
N LEU A 290 -14.41 8.14 5.64
CA LEU A 290 -14.45 7.26 4.46
C LEU A 290 -13.09 6.67 4.14
N LEU A 291 -12.02 7.47 4.21
CA LEU A 291 -10.65 6.97 4.03
C LEU A 291 -10.30 5.93 5.09
N LYS A 292 -10.59 6.19 6.37
CA LYS A 292 -10.38 5.23 7.46
C LYS A 292 -11.14 3.92 7.22
N ASN A 293 -12.41 4.01 6.83
CA ASN A 293 -13.27 2.84 6.67
C ASN A 293 -12.88 2.01 5.43
N ALA A 294 -12.45 2.66 4.34
CA ALA A 294 -11.90 1.97 3.18
C ALA A 294 -10.55 1.29 3.51
N ASP A 295 -9.71 1.91 4.36
CA ASP A 295 -8.45 1.31 4.84
C ASP A 295 -8.69 0.06 5.69
N LEU A 296 -9.68 0.09 6.61
CA LEU A 296 -10.09 -1.08 7.38
C LEU A 296 -10.55 -2.24 6.49
N ALA A 297 -11.32 -1.92 5.44
CA ALA A 297 -11.76 -2.90 4.47
C ALA A 297 -10.59 -3.45 3.63
N LEU A 298 -9.63 -2.61 3.23
CA LEU A 298 -8.41 -3.01 2.54
C LEU A 298 -7.56 -3.96 3.40
N TYR A 299 -7.39 -3.60 4.67
CA TYR A 299 -6.68 -4.47 5.60
C TYR A 299 -7.34 -5.84 5.73
N ARG A 300 -8.68 -5.89 5.78
CA ARG A 300 -9.43 -7.15 5.79
C ARG A 300 -9.19 -7.96 4.51
N ALA A 301 -9.18 -7.32 3.33
CA ALA A 301 -8.87 -7.99 2.08
C ALA A 301 -7.47 -8.63 2.10
N LYS A 302 -6.47 -7.94 2.68
CA LYS A 302 -5.12 -8.48 2.85
C LYS A 302 -5.08 -9.71 3.77
N LEU A 303 -5.85 -9.72 4.86
CA LEU A 303 -5.96 -10.85 5.78
C LEU A 303 -6.67 -12.06 5.16
N ASP A 304 -7.66 -11.83 4.31
CA ASP A 304 -8.43 -12.90 3.66
C ASP A 304 -7.68 -13.56 2.48
N GLY A 305 -6.36 -13.36 2.39
CA GLY A 305 -5.48 -14.04 1.42
C GLY A 305 -4.99 -13.15 0.30
N ARG A 306 -5.29 -11.84 0.33
CA ARG A 306 -4.95 -10.87 -0.74
C ARG A 306 -5.66 -11.16 -2.07
N GLY A 307 -5.37 -10.38 -3.14
CA GLY A 307 -5.96 -10.59 -4.45
C GLY A 307 -7.50 -10.55 -4.45
N THR A 308 -8.08 -9.79 -3.56
CA THR A 308 -9.53 -9.70 -3.35
C THR A 308 -9.98 -8.29 -2.96
N TYR A 309 -11.29 -8.10 -2.88
CA TYR A 309 -11.85 -6.86 -2.36
C TYR A 309 -12.76 -7.12 -1.15
N ARG A 310 -12.89 -6.11 -0.26
CA ARG A 310 -13.84 -6.10 0.85
C ARG A 310 -14.54 -4.76 0.92
N PHE A 311 -15.83 -4.81 1.22
CA PHE A 311 -16.58 -3.63 1.65
C PHE A 311 -16.36 -3.43 3.14
N PHE A 312 -16.40 -2.19 3.58
CA PHE A 312 -16.36 -1.88 4.99
C PHE A 312 -17.59 -2.47 5.72
N GLU A 313 -17.33 -3.02 6.88
CA GLU A 313 -18.34 -3.49 7.83
C GLU A 313 -17.99 -2.90 9.20
N PRO A 314 -18.96 -2.39 9.98
CA PRO A 314 -18.70 -1.76 11.29
C PRO A 314 -17.87 -2.63 12.25
N GLU A 315 -18.04 -3.96 12.17
CA GLU A 315 -17.28 -4.92 12.97
C GLU A 315 -15.78 -4.94 12.67
N MET A 316 -15.35 -4.44 11.51
CA MET A 316 -13.93 -4.40 11.13
C MET A 316 -13.11 -3.45 12.01
N ASP A 317 -13.68 -2.31 12.42
CA ASP A 317 -13.01 -1.38 13.35
C ASP A 317 -12.81 -2.05 14.72
N ALA A 318 -13.86 -2.72 15.24
CA ALA A 318 -13.76 -3.43 16.51
C ALA A 318 -12.74 -4.59 16.46
N ARG A 319 -12.72 -5.35 15.37
CA ARG A 319 -11.73 -6.43 15.15
C ARG A 319 -10.30 -5.88 15.05
N MET A 320 -10.09 -4.77 14.36
CA MET A 320 -8.78 -4.14 14.26
C MET A 320 -8.29 -3.65 15.63
N GLN A 321 -9.15 -3.00 16.41
CA GLN A 321 -8.81 -2.57 17.78
C GLN A 321 -8.51 -3.78 18.68
N ALA A 322 -9.31 -4.85 18.58
CA ALA A 322 -9.09 -6.08 19.34
C ALA A 322 -7.75 -6.75 18.97
N ARG A 323 -7.37 -6.75 17.68
CA ARG A 323 -6.08 -7.25 17.19
C ARG A 323 -4.92 -6.41 17.68
N ARG A 324 -5.03 -5.07 17.60
CA ARG A 324 -3.99 -4.16 18.11
C ARG A 324 -3.78 -4.31 19.62
N LYS A 325 -4.87 -4.50 20.38
CA LYS A 325 -4.77 -4.82 21.82
C LYS A 325 -4.07 -6.15 22.02
N LEU A 326 -4.42 -7.17 21.24
CA LEU A 326 -3.80 -8.51 21.33
C LEU A 326 -2.29 -8.45 21.02
N GLU A 327 -1.87 -7.62 20.05
CA GLU A 327 -0.45 -7.39 19.74
C GLU A 327 0.31 -6.80 20.93
N LEU A 328 -0.25 -5.77 21.57
CA LEU A 328 0.36 -5.12 22.74
C LEU A 328 0.45 -6.09 23.92
N ASP A 329 -0.60 -6.87 24.17
CA ASP A 329 -0.66 -7.86 25.23
C ASP A 329 0.39 -8.97 24.98
N MET A 330 0.52 -9.44 23.73
CA MET A 330 1.47 -10.49 23.36
C MET A 330 2.93 -10.11 23.60
N ARG A 331 3.31 -8.84 23.39
CA ARG A 331 4.66 -8.34 23.68
C ARG A 331 5.06 -8.53 25.14
N GLN A 332 4.10 -8.59 26.05
CA GLN A 332 4.32 -8.75 27.49
C GLN A 332 4.07 -10.19 27.98
N ALA A 333 3.34 -10.98 27.20
CA ALA A 333 2.88 -12.31 27.58
C ALA A 333 4.03 -13.27 27.95
N LEU A 334 5.15 -13.21 27.20
CA LEU A 334 6.33 -14.05 27.47
C LEU A 334 6.96 -13.70 28.82
N ALA A 335 7.15 -12.42 29.12
CA ALA A 335 7.71 -11.96 30.40
C ALA A 335 6.76 -12.25 31.59
N ARG A 336 5.47 -12.20 31.35
CA ARG A 336 4.42 -12.48 32.36
C ARG A 336 4.12 -13.97 32.52
N ARG A 337 4.78 -14.85 31.78
CA ARG A 337 4.56 -16.31 31.81
C ARG A 337 3.11 -16.72 31.51
N GLU A 338 2.49 -16.04 30.58
CA GLU A 338 1.10 -16.32 30.18
C GLU A 338 1.00 -17.47 29.16
N PHE A 339 2.13 -17.89 28.56
CA PHE A 339 2.17 -19.08 27.68
C PHE A 339 2.35 -20.35 28.50
N GLN A 340 1.66 -21.41 28.05
CA GLN A 340 1.78 -22.76 28.58
C GLN A 340 1.77 -23.77 27.45
N LEU A 341 2.31 -24.98 27.67
CA LEU A 341 2.25 -26.07 26.72
C LEU A 341 1.20 -27.09 27.13
N HIS A 342 0.38 -27.47 26.19
CA HIS A 342 -0.44 -28.65 26.27
C HIS A 342 0.15 -29.73 25.36
N TYR A 343 0.00 -30.97 25.72
CA TYR A 343 0.60 -32.10 25.02
C TYR A 343 -0.47 -33.03 24.53
N GLN A 344 -0.36 -33.43 23.25
CA GLN A 344 -1.28 -34.40 22.64
C GLN A 344 -0.53 -35.69 22.29
N PRO A 345 -0.93 -36.83 22.87
CA PRO A 345 -0.28 -38.10 22.65
C PRO A 345 -0.41 -38.64 21.23
N GLN A 346 0.67 -39.30 20.75
CA GLN A 346 0.73 -40.06 19.51
C GLN A 346 0.78 -41.54 19.83
N LEU A 347 -0.05 -42.34 19.15
CA LEU A 347 -0.23 -43.78 19.37
C LEU A 347 0.30 -44.56 18.15
N GLN A 348 1.17 -45.53 18.39
CA GLN A 348 1.56 -46.47 17.37
C GLN A 348 0.48 -47.52 17.17
N LEU A 349 0.02 -47.68 15.95
CA LEU A 349 -1.12 -48.56 15.62
C LEU A 349 -0.81 -50.04 15.81
N GLU A 350 0.42 -50.47 15.54
CA GLU A 350 0.82 -51.90 15.64
C GLU A 350 0.88 -52.36 17.10
N SER A 351 1.60 -51.63 17.94
CA SER A 351 1.84 -51.99 19.34
C SER A 351 0.76 -51.53 20.31
N GLY A 352 -0.05 -50.54 19.92
CA GLY A 352 -0.99 -49.85 20.80
C GLY A 352 -0.33 -49.01 21.89
N ARG A 353 0.97 -48.68 21.77
CA ARG A 353 1.75 -47.90 22.73
C ARG A 353 1.85 -46.45 22.34
N LEU A 354 1.96 -45.57 23.33
CA LEU A 354 2.27 -44.17 23.10
C LEU A 354 3.76 -44.04 22.77
N ILE A 355 4.08 -43.30 21.69
CA ILE A 355 5.44 -43.11 21.16
C ILE A 355 5.97 -41.70 21.44
N GLY A 356 5.11 -40.76 21.71
CA GLY A 356 5.47 -39.37 21.96
C GLY A 356 4.24 -38.47 22.18
N CYS A 357 4.52 -37.20 22.32
CA CYS A 357 3.47 -36.15 22.38
C CYS A 357 3.86 -34.94 21.53
N GLU A 358 2.89 -34.35 20.88
CA GLU A 358 3.03 -33.04 20.24
C GLU A 358 2.81 -31.93 21.27
N ALA A 359 3.75 -30.97 21.34
CA ALA A 359 3.68 -29.79 22.19
C ALA A 359 2.91 -28.66 21.50
N LEU A 360 1.76 -28.34 22.04
CA LEU A 360 0.83 -27.37 21.49
C LEU A 360 0.77 -26.14 22.40
N ILE A 361 1.22 -25.02 21.92
CA ILE A 361 1.22 -23.77 22.69
C ILE A 361 -0.21 -23.30 22.99
N ARG A 362 -0.42 -22.77 24.21
CA ARG A 362 -1.65 -22.14 24.67
C ARG A 362 -1.31 -20.81 25.30
N TRP A 363 -2.12 -19.79 25.06
CA TRP A 363 -1.98 -18.48 25.69
C TRP A 363 -3.10 -18.26 26.69
N LYS A 364 -2.75 -18.28 27.99
CA LYS A 364 -3.67 -18.00 29.09
C LYS A 364 -3.67 -16.52 29.39
N HIS A 365 -4.47 -15.77 28.64
CA HIS A 365 -4.58 -14.32 28.78
C HIS A 365 -5.38 -13.96 30.07
N PRO A 366 -4.93 -12.98 30.87
CA PRO A 366 -5.58 -12.65 32.16
C PRO A 366 -7.03 -12.17 32.00
N GLU A 367 -7.35 -11.44 30.93
CA GLU A 367 -8.70 -10.89 30.71
C GLU A 367 -9.54 -11.75 29.74
N ARG A 368 -8.91 -12.43 28.75
CA ARG A 368 -9.60 -13.16 27.66
C ARG A 368 -9.71 -14.66 27.92
N GLY A 369 -9.09 -15.17 28.97
CA GLY A 369 -8.98 -16.59 29.19
C GLY A 369 -8.02 -17.26 28.21
N LEU A 370 -8.39 -18.44 27.69
CA LEU A 370 -7.57 -19.17 26.76
C LEU A 370 -7.73 -18.63 25.33
N VAL A 371 -6.70 -17.96 24.81
CA VAL A 371 -6.66 -17.44 23.44
C VAL A 371 -6.25 -18.55 22.47
N SER A 372 -6.99 -18.65 21.34
CA SER A 372 -6.74 -19.68 20.33
C SER A 372 -5.40 -19.49 19.62
N PRO A 373 -4.60 -20.54 19.40
CA PRO A 373 -3.40 -20.50 18.56
C PRO A 373 -3.66 -19.91 17.16
N LEU A 374 -4.82 -20.17 16.57
CA LEU A 374 -5.24 -19.63 15.28
C LEU A 374 -5.35 -18.10 15.26
N ASP A 375 -5.59 -17.48 16.42
CA ASP A 375 -5.71 -16.02 16.53
C ASP A 375 -4.36 -15.34 16.77
N PHE A 376 -3.43 -15.97 17.53
CA PHE A 376 -2.21 -15.30 17.93
C PHE A 376 -0.95 -15.75 17.19
N ILE A 377 -0.87 -17.00 16.68
CA ILE A 377 0.32 -17.47 15.94
C ILE A 377 0.54 -16.66 14.66
N PRO A 378 -0.46 -16.45 13.78
CA PRO A 378 -0.26 -15.61 12.59
C PRO A 378 0.16 -14.18 12.93
N LEU A 379 -0.40 -13.62 14.01
CA LEU A 379 -0.01 -12.32 14.51
C LEU A 379 1.45 -12.31 15.02
N ALA A 380 1.86 -13.34 15.77
CA ALA A 380 3.22 -13.49 16.26
C ALA A 380 4.24 -13.59 15.11
N GLU A 381 3.89 -14.27 14.03
CA GLU A 381 4.71 -14.37 12.81
C GLU A 381 4.88 -13.01 12.14
N GLU A 382 3.77 -12.28 11.96
CA GLU A 382 3.74 -10.97 11.30
C GLU A 382 4.60 -9.92 12.06
N ILE A 383 4.51 -9.92 13.40
CA ILE A 383 5.26 -8.95 14.24
C ILE A 383 6.63 -9.49 14.73
N GLY A 384 7.02 -10.69 14.26
CA GLY A 384 8.33 -11.31 14.58
C GLY A 384 8.46 -11.90 15.99
N LEU A 385 7.40 -11.89 16.79
CA LEU A 385 7.40 -12.49 18.14
C LEU A 385 7.38 -14.02 18.14
N ILE A 386 7.09 -14.65 16.98
CA ILE A 386 7.12 -16.11 16.87
C ILE A 386 8.51 -16.68 17.18
N VAL A 387 9.59 -15.93 16.94
CA VAL A 387 10.95 -16.37 17.21
C VAL A 387 11.19 -16.53 18.72
N PRO A 388 11.06 -15.50 19.57
CA PRO A 388 11.25 -15.66 21.02
C PRO A 388 10.20 -16.59 21.66
N ILE A 389 8.98 -16.65 21.14
CA ILE A 389 7.96 -17.62 21.60
C ILE A 389 8.42 -19.04 21.28
N GLY A 390 8.87 -19.31 20.07
CA GLY A 390 9.35 -20.64 19.66
C GLY A 390 10.60 -21.07 20.41
N GLU A 391 11.53 -20.15 20.71
CA GLU A 391 12.67 -20.44 21.59
C GLU A 391 12.21 -20.91 22.99
N TRP A 392 11.20 -20.24 23.56
CA TRP A 392 10.61 -20.63 24.83
C TRP A 392 9.93 -22.02 24.73
N VAL A 393 9.14 -22.25 23.64
CA VAL A 393 8.46 -23.53 23.41
C VAL A 393 9.45 -24.69 23.40
N VAL A 394 10.52 -24.59 22.60
CA VAL A 394 11.55 -25.66 22.50
C VAL A 394 12.18 -25.93 23.85
N ARG A 395 12.58 -24.88 24.60
CA ARG A 395 13.19 -25.04 25.93
C ARG A 395 12.23 -25.67 26.94
N GLN A 396 10.96 -25.29 26.91
CA GLN A 396 9.95 -25.82 27.82
C GLN A 396 9.62 -27.28 27.48
N ALA A 397 9.38 -27.58 26.19
CA ALA A 397 9.09 -28.94 25.72
C ALA A 397 10.20 -29.94 26.07
N CYS A 398 11.47 -29.53 25.87
CA CYS A 398 12.62 -30.37 26.25
C CYS A 398 12.68 -30.65 27.75
N ARG A 399 12.37 -29.65 28.60
CA ARG A 399 12.33 -29.84 30.07
C ARG A 399 11.22 -30.78 30.50
N ASP A 400 10.02 -30.58 29.97
CA ASP A 400 8.84 -31.36 30.34
C ASP A 400 9.00 -32.83 29.89
N ALA A 401 9.56 -33.06 28.69
CA ALA A 401 9.82 -34.41 28.16
C ALA A 401 10.80 -35.23 29.02
N MET A 402 11.62 -34.59 29.84
CA MET A 402 12.51 -35.31 30.78
C MET A 402 11.74 -36.06 31.87
N THR A 403 10.52 -35.66 32.17
CA THR A 403 9.66 -36.35 33.16
C THR A 403 8.89 -37.53 32.58
N TRP A 404 8.96 -37.74 31.27
CA TRP A 404 8.23 -38.81 30.56
C TRP A 404 9.04 -40.10 30.46
N PRO A 405 8.41 -41.26 30.17
CA PRO A 405 9.12 -42.49 29.87
C PRO A 405 10.21 -42.29 28.81
N ALA A 406 11.37 -42.91 29.00
CA ALA A 406 12.57 -42.66 28.18
C ALA A 406 12.39 -42.98 26.68
N ALA A 407 11.43 -43.82 26.32
CA ALA A 407 11.10 -44.17 24.93
C ALA A 407 10.26 -43.10 24.21
N MET A 408 9.62 -42.16 24.95
CA MET A 408 8.72 -41.17 24.38
C MET A 408 9.47 -39.95 23.84
N SER A 409 9.05 -39.46 22.69
CA SER A 409 9.55 -38.24 22.07
C SER A 409 8.61 -37.06 22.30
N VAL A 410 9.14 -35.85 22.15
CA VAL A 410 8.35 -34.61 22.09
C VAL A 410 8.51 -33.97 20.71
N ALA A 411 7.38 -33.67 20.06
CA ALA A 411 7.34 -32.97 18.80
C ALA A 411 7.00 -31.49 19.03
N VAL A 412 7.67 -30.60 18.31
CA VAL A 412 7.55 -29.14 18.46
C VAL A 412 7.37 -28.50 17.07
N ASN A 413 6.31 -27.76 16.90
CA ASN A 413 6.05 -26.99 15.68
C ASN A 413 7.04 -25.82 15.52
N VAL A 414 7.61 -25.64 14.32
CA VAL A 414 8.55 -24.57 14.00
C VAL A 414 8.05 -23.78 12.78
N SER A 415 7.82 -22.48 13.00
CA SER A 415 7.36 -21.56 11.95
C SER A 415 8.42 -21.29 10.89
N PRO A 416 8.03 -21.06 9.62
CA PRO A 416 8.93 -20.61 8.55
C PRO A 416 9.77 -19.37 8.93
N ALA A 417 9.21 -18.47 9.74
CA ALA A 417 9.91 -17.27 10.20
C ALA A 417 11.14 -17.59 11.09
N GLN A 418 11.12 -18.72 11.80
CA GLN A 418 12.24 -19.17 12.64
C GLN A 418 13.40 -19.74 11.81
N PHE A 419 13.14 -20.30 10.63
CA PHE A 419 14.18 -20.77 9.70
C PHE A 419 14.96 -19.60 9.04
N LYS A 420 14.34 -18.41 8.94
CA LYS A 420 15.03 -17.20 8.48
C LYS A 420 16.02 -16.65 9.49
N ASN A 421 15.93 -17.12 10.75
CA ASN A 421 16.78 -16.69 11.83
C ASN A 421 17.85 -17.76 12.08
N ASP A 422 19.14 -17.39 12.02
CA ASP A 422 20.29 -18.30 12.20
C ASP A 422 20.37 -18.94 13.61
N ARG A 423 19.51 -18.50 14.53
CA ARG A 423 19.53 -18.94 15.93
C ARG A 423 18.78 -20.25 16.20
N LEU A 424 18.01 -20.79 15.23
CA LEU A 424 17.19 -21.99 15.49
C LEU A 424 18.02 -23.18 15.98
N VAL A 425 19.10 -23.51 15.27
CA VAL A 425 20.00 -24.63 15.61
C VAL A 425 20.66 -24.41 16.98
N GLU A 426 21.13 -23.19 17.22
CA GLU A 426 21.75 -22.82 18.50
C GLU A 426 20.76 -22.90 19.66
N THR A 427 19.51 -22.48 19.44
CA THR A 427 18.42 -22.60 20.42
C THR A 427 18.16 -24.07 20.78
N ILE A 428 18.09 -24.95 19.78
CA ILE A 428 17.88 -26.38 19.99
C ILE A 428 19.06 -27.01 20.74
N ILE A 429 20.30 -26.72 20.32
CA ILE A 429 21.50 -27.18 21.05
C ILE A 429 21.47 -26.75 22.50
N SER A 430 21.20 -25.47 22.75
CA SER A 430 21.12 -24.93 24.13
C SER A 430 19.99 -25.59 24.93
N ALA A 431 18.82 -25.83 24.31
CA ALA A 431 17.70 -26.47 24.99
C ALA A 431 18.00 -27.93 25.37
N LEU A 432 18.60 -28.69 24.46
CA LEU A 432 19.02 -30.07 24.70
C LEU A 432 20.11 -30.14 25.80
N ALA A 433 21.11 -29.28 25.70
CA ALA A 433 22.20 -29.22 26.71
C ALA A 433 21.68 -28.83 28.10
N THR A 434 20.75 -27.88 28.18
CA THR A 434 20.21 -27.41 29.46
C THR A 434 19.24 -28.41 30.10
N SER A 435 18.41 -29.08 29.28
CA SER A 435 17.42 -30.06 29.78
C SER A 435 18.03 -31.46 30.02
N GLY A 436 19.09 -31.80 29.31
CA GLY A 436 19.63 -33.16 29.27
C GLY A 436 18.83 -34.15 28.40
N LEU A 437 17.86 -33.66 27.63
CA LEU A 437 17.05 -34.49 26.75
C LEU A 437 17.92 -35.07 25.63
N PRO A 438 17.95 -36.40 25.40
CA PRO A 438 18.61 -36.97 24.24
C PRO A 438 18.04 -36.43 22.93
N ALA A 439 18.89 -35.98 22.02
CA ALA A 439 18.45 -35.32 20.79
C ALA A 439 17.42 -36.14 19.97
N ARG A 440 17.57 -37.48 19.95
CA ARG A 440 16.63 -38.42 19.28
C ARG A 440 15.20 -38.40 19.83
N ARG A 441 15.00 -37.80 21.01
CA ARG A 441 13.67 -37.63 21.63
C ARG A 441 13.00 -36.28 21.27
N LEU A 442 13.75 -35.36 20.68
CA LEU A 442 13.19 -34.11 20.13
C LEU A 442 12.86 -34.33 18.64
N GLU A 443 11.66 -33.92 18.26
CA GLU A 443 11.19 -33.92 16.89
C GLU A 443 10.78 -32.48 16.53
N VAL A 444 11.20 -31.99 15.36
CA VAL A 444 10.83 -30.67 14.84
C VAL A 444 9.82 -30.89 13.71
N GLU A 445 8.64 -30.30 13.86
CA GLU A 445 7.57 -30.35 12.88
C GLU A 445 7.60 -29.09 12.02
N ILE A 446 7.58 -29.24 10.68
CA ILE A 446 7.59 -28.14 9.72
C ILE A 446 6.48 -28.34 8.69
N THR A 447 5.79 -27.28 8.33
CA THR A 447 4.80 -27.32 7.26
C THR A 447 5.45 -27.32 5.87
N GLU A 448 4.73 -27.75 4.84
CA GLU A 448 5.19 -27.71 3.44
C GLU A 448 5.68 -26.30 3.02
N GLY A 449 5.07 -25.23 3.56
CA GLY A 449 5.42 -23.85 3.26
C GLY A 449 6.87 -23.46 3.59
N VAL A 450 7.52 -24.16 4.51
CA VAL A 450 8.95 -23.98 4.82
C VAL A 450 9.82 -24.36 3.63
N LEU A 451 9.47 -25.42 2.92
CA LEU A 451 10.24 -25.96 1.79
C LEU A 451 9.99 -25.21 0.48
N LEU A 452 8.80 -24.64 0.31
CA LEU A 452 8.45 -23.86 -0.90
C LEU A 452 9.27 -22.56 -1.02
N GLN A 453 9.84 -22.07 0.07
CA GLN A 453 10.80 -20.96 0.04
C GLN A 453 12.18 -21.52 -0.31
N GLU A 454 12.40 -21.97 -1.58
CA GLU A 454 13.65 -22.50 -2.10
C GLU A 454 14.88 -21.75 -1.58
N ASN A 455 15.39 -22.19 -0.43
CA ASN A 455 16.55 -21.56 0.16
C ASN A 455 17.47 -22.71 0.60
N GLU A 456 18.63 -22.81 -0.06
CA GLU A 456 19.71 -23.71 0.31
C GLU A 456 20.01 -23.67 1.82
N ARG A 457 19.80 -22.51 2.43
CA ARG A 457 19.93 -22.27 3.86
C ARG A 457 18.93 -23.07 4.71
N THR A 458 17.67 -23.20 4.27
CA THR A 458 16.65 -24.00 4.96
C THR A 458 17.08 -25.49 4.98
N LEU A 459 17.51 -26.02 3.84
CA LEU A 459 18.00 -27.39 3.75
C LEU A 459 19.25 -27.62 4.61
N GLN A 460 20.20 -26.68 4.61
CA GLN A 460 21.39 -26.75 5.48
C GLN A 460 21.00 -26.76 6.97
N THR A 461 20.03 -25.96 7.38
CA THR A 461 19.52 -25.94 8.75
C THR A 461 18.92 -27.29 9.14
N LEU A 462 18.09 -27.89 8.26
CA LEU A 462 17.49 -29.19 8.50
C LEU A 462 18.55 -30.31 8.58
N HIS A 463 19.58 -30.30 7.71
CA HIS A 463 20.69 -31.25 7.78
C HIS A 463 21.46 -31.13 9.10
N ARG A 464 21.75 -29.90 9.56
CA ARG A 464 22.41 -29.68 10.86
C ARG A 464 21.59 -30.21 12.04
N LEU A 465 20.27 -30.05 12.03
CA LEU A 465 19.39 -30.61 13.05
C LEU A 465 19.45 -32.13 13.08
N ARG A 466 19.46 -32.74 11.91
CA ARG A 466 19.57 -34.21 11.79
C ARG A 466 20.94 -34.75 12.22
N GLU A 467 22.03 -34.05 11.90
CA GLU A 467 23.38 -34.37 12.38
C GLU A 467 23.49 -34.38 13.92
N LEU A 468 22.71 -33.50 14.58
CA LEU A 468 22.57 -33.49 16.04
C LEU A 468 21.76 -34.68 16.57
N GLY A 469 21.09 -35.44 15.69
CA GLY A 469 20.20 -36.52 16.06
C GLY A 469 18.76 -36.10 16.36
N VAL A 470 18.37 -34.84 16.06
CA VAL A 470 17.00 -34.37 16.16
C VAL A 470 16.19 -34.89 14.96
N ARG A 471 14.98 -35.40 15.20
CA ARG A 471 14.09 -35.88 14.15
C ARG A 471 13.39 -34.72 13.47
N VAL A 472 13.07 -34.86 12.19
CA VAL A 472 12.34 -33.85 11.42
C VAL A 472 11.11 -34.49 10.80
N SER A 473 9.95 -33.89 11.08
CA SER A 473 8.65 -34.30 10.58
C SER A 473 8.04 -33.24 9.65
N MET A 474 7.41 -33.73 8.59
CA MET A 474 6.63 -32.88 7.70
C MET A 474 5.18 -32.84 8.14
N ASP A 475 4.67 -31.66 8.43
CA ASP A 475 3.32 -31.41 8.91
C ASP A 475 2.38 -30.91 7.82
N ASP A 476 1.05 -31.10 8.00
CA ASP A 476 -0.05 -30.68 7.11
C ASP A 476 0.12 -31.21 5.67
N PHE A 477 0.72 -32.38 5.48
CA PHE A 477 1.04 -32.90 4.14
C PHE A 477 -0.21 -33.15 3.31
N GLY A 478 -0.18 -32.63 2.05
CA GLY A 478 -1.26 -32.79 1.06
C GLY A 478 -2.23 -31.64 0.98
N THR A 479 -2.09 -30.60 1.82
CA THR A 479 -2.96 -29.41 1.78
C THR A 479 -2.43 -28.30 0.86
N GLY A 480 -1.16 -28.43 0.40
CA GLY A 480 -0.45 -27.44 -0.42
C GLY A 480 0.00 -27.99 -1.78
N TYR A 481 0.90 -27.27 -2.43
CA TYR A 481 1.58 -27.68 -3.66
C TYR A 481 2.78 -28.58 -3.32
N SER A 482 2.52 -29.83 -2.92
CA SER A 482 3.60 -30.79 -2.62
C SER A 482 4.41 -31.11 -3.87
N SER A 483 5.61 -30.56 -3.98
CA SER A 483 6.57 -31.07 -4.94
C SER A 483 7.25 -32.31 -4.35
N LEU A 484 6.96 -33.50 -4.89
CA LEU A 484 7.64 -34.75 -4.53
C LEU A 484 9.18 -34.66 -4.62
N SER A 485 9.69 -33.63 -5.34
CA SER A 485 11.12 -33.34 -5.41
C SER A 485 11.72 -32.97 -4.05
N TYR A 486 10.99 -32.27 -3.19
CA TYR A 486 11.47 -31.86 -1.86
C TYR A 486 11.58 -33.05 -0.89
N LEU A 487 10.61 -33.99 -0.94
CA LEU A 487 10.70 -35.22 -0.15
C LEU A 487 11.92 -36.06 -0.52
N ARG A 488 12.39 -35.96 -1.78
CA ARG A 488 13.65 -36.62 -2.22
C ARG A 488 14.90 -35.86 -1.79
N SER A 489 14.81 -34.53 -1.67
CA SER A 489 15.97 -33.68 -1.37
C SER A 489 16.37 -33.70 0.10
N PHE A 490 15.42 -34.02 0.99
CA PHE A 490 15.68 -34.14 2.42
C PHE A 490 15.01 -35.40 2.99
N PRO A 491 15.76 -36.24 3.71
CA PRO A 491 15.23 -37.47 4.32
C PRO A 491 14.51 -37.13 5.63
N PHE A 492 13.19 -36.94 5.57
CA PHE A 492 12.33 -36.78 6.74
C PHE A 492 12.20 -38.10 7.50
N ASP A 493 11.97 -38.01 8.81
CA ASP A 493 11.74 -39.19 9.66
C ASP A 493 10.23 -39.54 9.69
N LYS A 494 9.34 -38.54 9.48
CA LYS A 494 7.90 -38.69 9.63
C LYS A 494 7.13 -37.80 8.69
N ILE A 495 5.95 -38.25 8.25
CA ILE A 495 4.93 -37.44 7.52
C ILE A 495 3.65 -37.47 8.33
N LYS A 496 3.07 -36.27 8.63
CA LYS A 496 1.78 -36.10 9.28
C LYS A 496 0.72 -35.81 8.21
N ILE A 497 -0.33 -36.62 8.21
CA ILE A 497 -1.46 -36.51 7.28
C ILE A 497 -2.50 -35.60 7.92
N ASP A 498 -2.81 -34.47 7.26
CA ASP A 498 -3.74 -33.47 7.79
C ASP A 498 -5.14 -34.05 8.09
N ARG A 499 -5.72 -33.54 9.16
CA ARG A 499 -7.05 -33.95 9.66
C ARG A 499 -8.18 -33.83 8.62
N SER A 500 -8.05 -32.99 7.59
CA SER A 500 -9.10 -32.83 6.56
C SER A 500 -9.33 -34.16 5.82
N PHE A 501 -8.27 -34.89 5.52
CA PHE A 501 -8.35 -36.19 4.86
C PHE A 501 -8.98 -37.27 5.76
N VAL A 502 -8.71 -37.20 7.08
CA VAL A 502 -9.29 -38.11 8.06
C VAL A 502 -10.80 -37.87 8.25
N LYS A 503 -11.24 -36.60 8.20
CA LYS A 503 -12.67 -36.26 8.24
C LYS A 503 -13.42 -36.75 7.00
N ASP A 504 -12.80 -36.70 5.83
CA ASP A 504 -13.40 -37.15 4.57
C ASP A 504 -13.59 -38.68 4.49
N LEU A 505 -12.95 -39.46 5.37
CA LEU A 505 -13.20 -40.91 5.50
C LEU A 505 -14.68 -41.27 5.78
N ALA A 506 -15.45 -40.37 6.35
CA ALA A 506 -16.85 -40.62 6.73
C ALA A 506 -17.84 -40.55 5.55
N GLY A 507 -17.44 -40.23 4.31
CA GLY A 507 -18.40 -40.04 3.22
C GLY A 507 -17.87 -39.94 1.79
N LYS A 508 -16.55 -39.93 1.60
CA LYS A 508 -15.94 -39.79 0.25
C LYS A 508 -14.87 -40.83 0.01
N PRO A 509 -14.91 -41.56 -1.11
CA PRO A 509 -13.86 -42.55 -1.47
C PRO A 509 -12.48 -41.93 -1.72
N ASP A 510 -12.43 -40.61 -1.99
CA ASP A 510 -11.18 -39.90 -2.30
C ASP A 510 -10.25 -39.79 -1.08
N GLY A 511 -10.80 -39.66 0.16
CA GLY A 511 -10.01 -39.56 1.39
C GLY A 511 -9.18 -40.81 1.66
N GLU A 512 -9.76 -42.01 1.49
CA GLU A 512 -9.03 -43.30 1.64
C GLU A 512 -7.88 -43.44 0.61
N ALA A 513 -8.14 -43.05 -0.65
CA ALA A 513 -7.14 -43.15 -1.71
C ALA A 513 -5.94 -42.22 -1.43
N ILE A 514 -6.18 -41.02 -0.90
CA ILE A 514 -5.12 -40.08 -0.54
C ILE A 514 -4.31 -40.58 0.64
N ILE A 515 -4.96 -41.06 1.71
CA ILE A 515 -4.27 -41.62 2.89
C ILE A 515 -3.43 -42.81 2.48
N ARG A 516 -3.96 -43.73 1.67
CA ARG A 516 -3.22 -44.88 1.12
C ARG A 516 -1.99 -44.45 0.30
N ALA A 517 -2.15 -43.45 -0.54
CA ALA A 517 -1.03 -42.94 -1.36
C ALA A 517 0.07 -42.33 -0.48
N ILE A 518 -0.28 -41.55 0.55
CA ILE A 518 0.69 -40.93 1.47
C ILE A 518 1.36 -42.00 2.34
N ALA A 519 0.60 -42.95 2.88
CA ALA A 519 1.15 -44.08 3.67
C ALA A 519 2.10 -44.96 2.83
N GLY A 520 1.74 -45.25 1.58
CA GLY A 520 2.59 -45.97 0.62
C GLY A 520 3.88 -45.22 0.29
N LEU A 521 3.80 -43.90 0.12
CA LEU A 521 4.94 -43.03 -0.10
C LEU A 521 5.87 -43.02 1.12
N GLY A 522 5.33 -42.82 2.32
CA GLY A 522 6.09 -42.88 3.58
C GLY A 522 6.84 -44.19 3.71
N LYS A 523 6.16 -45.33 3.51
CA LYS A 523 6.76 -46.67 3.55
C LYS A 523 7.89 -46.82 2.52
N SER A 524 7.69 -46.31 1.29
CA SER A 524 8.69 -46.41 0.22
C SER A 524 9.96 -45.58 0.49
N LEU A 525 9.82 -44.48 1.26
CA LEU A 525 10.91 -43.60 1.64
C LEU A 525 11.49 -43.89 3.04
N GLY A 526 10.99 -44.94 3.73
CA GLY A 526 11.46 -45.31 5.07
C GLY A 526 11.01 -44.34 6.18
N MET A 527 9.92 -43.61 5.95
CA MET A 527 9.35 -42.65 6.90
C MET A 527 8.16 -43.27 7.64
N THR A 528 7.92 -42.85 8.88
CA THR A 528 6.68 -43.15 9.58
C THR A 528 5.57 -42.20 9.13
N THR A 529 4.30 -42.63 9.24
CA THR A 529 3.15 -41.83 8.87
C THR A 529 2.19 -41.68 10.04
N VAL A 530 1.81 -40.45 10.37
CA VAL A 530 0.87 -40.14 11.45
C VAL A 530 -0.40 -39.56 10.85
N ALA A 531 -1.55 -40.17 11.09
CA ALA A 531 -2.83 -39.59 10.71
C ALA A 531 -3.38 -38.76 11.87
N GLU A 532 -3.72 -37.48 11.56
CA GLU A 532 -4.17 -36.51 12.52
C GLU A 532 -5.71 -36.39 12.59
N GLY A 533 -6.19 -35.95 13.76
CA GLY A 533 -7.62 -35.65 13.95
C GLY A 533 -8.50 -36.91 14.00
N VAL A 534 -7.95 -38.03 14.45
CA VAL A 534 -8.72 -39.27 14.65
C VAL A 534 -9.64 -39.13 15.85
N GLU A 535 -10.95 -39.17 15.61
CA GLU A 535 -11.98 -38.96 16.62
C GLU A 535 -12.79 -40.24 16.94
N THR A 536 -12.81 -41.23 16.03
CA THR A 536 -13.61 -42.44 16.19
C THR A 536 -12.78 -43.73 16.00
N ALA A 537 -13.21 -44.82 16.64
CA ALA A 537 -12.58 -46.13 16.47
C ALA A 537 -12.67 -46.65 15.01
N GLU A 538 -13.73 -46.26 14.30
CA GLU A 538 -13.91 -46.62 12.89
C GLU A 538 -12.85 -45.92 12.02
N GLN A 539 -12.61 -44.61 12.21
CA GLN A 539 -11.53 -43.91 11.53
C GLN A 539 -10.18 -44.55 11.80
N MET A 540 -9.88 -44.86 13.06
CA MET A 540 -8.62 -45.50 13.43
C MET A 540 -8.45 -46.85 12.74
N GLN A 541 -9.51 -47.67 12.63
CA GLN A 541 -9.47 -48.97 11.95
C GLN A 541 -9.19 -48.82 10.44
N ARG A 542 -9.85 -47.87 9.79
CA ARG A 542 -9.65 -47.57 8.36
C ARG A 542 -8.22 -47.10 8.11
N ILE A 543 -7.72 -46.13 8.89
CA ILE A 543 -6.34 -45.60 8.79
C ILE A 543 -5.32 -46.73 8.93
N ARG A 544 -5.56 -47.69 9.86
CA ARG A 544 -4.73 -48.87 10.02
C ARG A 544 -4.73 -49.76 8.75
N LEU A 545 -5.87 -49.95 8.12
CA LEU A 545 -6.01 -50.74 6.89
C LEU A 545 -5.30 -50.06 5.70
N GLU A 546 -5.26 -48.73 5.67
CA GLU A 546 -4.57 -47.98 4.64
C GLU A 546 -3.03 -47.92 4.85
N GLY A 547 -2.51 -48.51 5.93
CA GLY A 547 -1.09 -48.70 6.15
C GLY A 547 -0.36 -47.56 6.88
N CYS A 548 -1.06 -46.66 7.53
CA CYS A 548 -0.45 -45.71 8.44
C CYS A 548 0.18 -46.39 9.65
N THR A 549 1.28 -45.82 10.15
CA THR A 549 2.01 -46.37 11.30
C THR A 549 1.48 -45.88 12.64
N ASP A 550 1.12 -44.61 12.71
CA ASP A 550 0.80 -43.92 13.94
C ASP A 550 -0.47 -43.07 13.77
N VAL A 551 -1.11 -42.70 14.87
CA VAL A 551 -2.30 -41.85 14.90
C VAL A 551 -2.24 -40.84 16.04
N GLN A 552 -2.91 -39.70 15.81
CA GLN A 552 -3.11 -38.66 16.78
C GLN A 552 -4.53 -38.10 16.66
N GLY A 553 -5.20 -37.86 17.79
CA GLY A 553 -6.56 -37.31 17.76
C GLY A 553 -7.29 -37.42 19.08
N TYR A 554 -8.52 -36.91 19.09
CA TYR A 554 -9.34 -36.88 20.31
C TYR A 554 -9.82 -38.25 20.76
N LEU A 555 -9.74 -39.25 19.91
CA LEU A 555 -9.99 -40.62 20.30
C LEU A 555 -8.95 -41.12 21.34
N ILE A 556 -7.69 -40.67 21.21
CA ILE A 556 -6.60 -41.04 22.13
C ILE A 556 -6.65 -40.10 23.35
N SER A 557 -6.48 -38.81 23.10
CA SER A 557 -6.61 -37.77 24.12
C SER A 557 -6.78 -36.40 23.46
N ARG A 558 -7.48 -35.49 24.13
CA ARG A 558 -7.34 -34.07 23.84
C ARG A 558 -5.97 -33.59 24.32
N PRO A 559 -5.46 -32.46 23.77
CA PRO A 559 -4.25 -31.82 24.33
C PRO A 559 -4.45 -31.50 25.82
N VAL A 560 -3.60 -31.99 26.69
CA VAL A 560 -3.67 -31.80 28.14
C VAL A 560 -2.41 -31.11 28.67
N PRO A 561 -2.48 -30.35 29.79
CA PRO A 561 -1.31 -29.80 30.46
C PRO A 561 -0.32 -30.92 30.89
N ALA A 562 0.95 -30.53 31.09
CA ALA A 562 2.00 -31.50 31.47
C ALA A 562 1.68 -32.31 32.73
N GLU A 563 0.99 -31.71 33.70
CA GLU A 563 0.62 -32.34 34.96
C GLU A 563 -0.42 -33.47 34.80
N GLU A 564 -1.21 -33.43 33.72
CA GLU A 564 -2.26 -34.42 33.45
C GLU A 564 -1.75 -35.62 32.62
N LEU A 565 -0.58 -35.48 31.97
CA LEU A 565 -0.03 -36.52 31.09
C LEU A 565 0.18 -37.87 31.79
N ALA A 566 0.59 -37.87 33.06
CA ALA A 566 0.79 -39.09 33.82
C ALA A 566 -0.48 -39.98 33.87
N ARG A 567 -1.66 -39.36 33.94
CA ARG A 567 -2.96 -40.06 33.90
C ARG A 567 -3.24 -40.66 32.51
N VAL A 568 -2.91 -39.90 31.46
CA VAL A 568 -3.05 -40.38 30.09
C VAL A 568 -2.11 -41.56 29.81
N PHE A 569 -0.86 -41.44 30.24
CA PHE A 569 0.13 -42.54 30.07
C PHE A 569 -0.28 -43.83 30.79
N ALA A 570 -0.88 -43.74 31.97
CA ALA A 570 -1.35 -44.88 32.72
C ALA A 570 -2.47 -45.69 32.03
N GLY A 571 -3.17 -45.07 31.08
CA GLY A 571 -4.24 -45.72 30.30
C GLY A 571 -3.74 -46.55 29.11
N TYR A 572 -2.44 -46.53 28.81
CA TYR A 572 -1.84 -47.24 27.66
C TYR A 572 -0.72 -48.18 28.07
N PRO A 573 -0.42 -49.22 27.27
CA PRO A 573 0.69 -50.12 27.54
C PRO A 573 2.01 -49.35 27.64
N GLN A 574 2.75 -49.54 28.72
CA GLN A 574 4.08 -48.93 28.92
C GLN A 574 5.12 -49.58 28.01
N ALA A 575 6.14 -48.83 27.61
CA ALA A 575 7.21 -49.27 26.76
C ALA A 575 8.11 -50.28 27.45
#